data_9401d2e9710a7cbd36d5a9c49fb4a816
#
_entry.id   9401d2e9710a7cbd36d5a9c49fb4a816
#
_cell.length_a   1.000
_cell.length_b   1.000
_cell.length_c   1.000
_cell.angle_alpha   90.00
_cell.angle_beta   90.00
_cell.angle_gamma   90.00
#
_symmetry.space_group_name_H-M   'P 1'
#
loop_
_entity.id
_entity.type
_entity.pdbx_description
1 polymer ?
#
loop_
_entity_poly.entity_id
_entity_poly.type
_entity_poly.pdbx_seq_one_letter_code
_entity_poly.pdbx_strand_id
1 'polypeptide(L)'
;MKHSILIIYFFVQFPFASSSQSYEDSVIAHQSYLYDQFVDGAVLLKSGEVDRAPLNYCAYDQTILFKKEGTAFTLTGLTTVDTIYIADKKFIPVKNTVYEVATHTGKTDLLISYGSKINPMTAAADNNGITNQNAGKVNNTVTSVYVSRPFKGNYAIEITKRYWLKNFNNLYKINTAKDFIKAFKEGTAPAIKDYIQQHHPDFNKESDLLTLLNFCNQL
;
A
#
# COMPACT_ATOMS: atom_id res chain seq x y z
N MET A 1 60.86 13.30 -8.14
CA MET A 1 59.77 13.10 -9.11
C MET A 1 58.52 12.69 -8.30
N LYS A 2 57.54 13.62 -8.16
CA LYS A 2 56.30 13.39 -7.42
C LYS A 2 55.25 12.90 -8.43
N HIS A 3 54.76 11.66 -8.30
CA HIS A 3 53.69 11.16 -9.12
C HIS A 3 52.37 11.53 -8.46
N SER A 4 51.64 12.46 -9.05
CA SER A 4 50.26 12.80 -8.68
C SER A 4 49.33 11.73 -9.30
N ILE A 5 48.69 10.95 -8.46
CA ILE A 5 47.64 10.03 -8.87
C ILE A 5 46.35 10.84 -9.00
N LEU A 6 45.90 11.05 -10.23
CA LEU A 6 44.62 11.67 -10.55
C LEU A 6 43.53 10.58 -10.38
N ILE A 7 42.78 10.63 -9.29
CA ILE A 7 41.60 9.78 -9.08
C ILE A 7 40.46 10.41 -9.89
N ILE A 8 40.17 9.82 -11.04
CA ILE A 8 38.98 10.18 -11.83
C ILE A 8 37.78 9.50 -11.18
N TYR A 9 36.97 10.30 -10.48
CA TYR A 9 35.64 9.85 -10.06
C TYR A 9 34.75 9.69 -11.30
N PHE A 10 34.58 8.44 -11.74
CA PHE A 10 33.61 8.11 -12.77
C PHE A 10 32.23 8.18 -12.15
N PHE A 11 31.55 9.32 -12.31
CA PHE A 11 30.14 9.47 -11.98
C PHE A 11 29.35 8.64 -13.00
N VAL A 12 29.08 7.37 -12.67
CA VAL A 12 28.18 6.55 -13.45
C VAL A 12 26.77 7.09 -13.19
N GLN A 13 26.33 7.96 -14.07
CA GLN A 13 24.93 8.32 -14.15
C GLN A 13 24.20 7.11 -14.73
N PHE A 14 23.62 6.27 -13.85
CA PHE A 14 22.67 5.26 -14.29
C PHE A 14 21.39 5.98 -14.76
N PRO A 15 20.99 5.80 -16.02
CA PRO A 15 19.70 6.27 -16.45
C PRO A 15 18.65 5.41 -15.73
N PHE A 16 17.81 6.02 -14.90
CA PHE A 16 16.48 5.51 -14.67
C PHE A 16 15.78 5.48 -16.03
N ALA A 17 16.04 4.43 -16.82
CA ALA A 17 15.35 4.16 -18.07
C ALA A 17 14.04 3.44 -17.77
N SER A 18 13.22 4.08 -16.96
CA SER A 18 11.81 3.78 -16.87
C SER A 18 11.12 5.01 -17.40
N SER A 19 10.24 4.85 -18.38
CA SER A 19 9.37 5.92 -18.85
C SER A 19 8.49 6.37 -17.68
N SER A 20 9.06 7.23 -16.83
CA SER A 20 8.35 7.85 -15.72
C SER A 20 7.40 8.88 -16.32
N GLN A 21 6.12 8.51 -16.47
CA GLN A 21 5.08 9.51 -16.67
C GLN A 21 5.00 10.36 -15.41
N SER A 22 5.04 11.69 -15.58
CA SER A 22 4.73 12.62 -14.50
C SER A 22 3.34 12.27 -13.95
N TYR A 23 3.26 12.10 -12.64
CA TYR A 23 1.99 11.84 -11.98
C TYR A 23 1.20 13.15 -11.93
N GLU A 24 0.09 13.22 -12.66
CA GLU A 24 -0.83 14.35 -12.54
C GLU A 24 -1.51 14.26 -11.16
N ASP A 25 -1.15 15.20 -10.29
CA ASP A 25 -1.64 15.30 -8.93
C ASP A 25 -3.09 15.79 -8.93
N SER A 26 -4.03 14.87 -9.18
CA SER A 26 -5.44 15.19 -9.00
C SER A 26 -5.72 15.40 -7.50
N VAL A 27 -6.69 16.26 -7.17
CA VAL A 27 -7.11 16.51 -5.77
C VAL A 27 -7.42 15.18 -5.06
N ILE A 28 -7.96 14.19 -5.76
CA ILE A 28 -8.27 12.86 -5.24
C ILE A 28 -6.99 12.10 -4.90
N ALA A 29 -6.01 12.12 -5.76
CA ALA A 29 -4.75 11.44 -5.54
C ALA A 29 -4.04 12.01 -4.31
N HIS A 30 -3.95 13.33 -4.21
CA HIS A 30 -3.32 14.01 -3.07
C HIS A 30 -4.02 13.70 -1.74
N GLN A 31 -5.35 13.67 -1.69
CA GLN A 31 -6.12 13.28 -0.50
C GLN A 31 -6.02 11.79 -0.18
N SER A 32 -5.49 10.96 -1.11
CA SER A 32 -5.30 9.53 -0.94
C SER A 32 -3.86 9.16 -0.55
N TYR A 33 -3.02 10.13 -0.25
CA TYR A 33 -1.66 9.88 0.21
C TYR A 33 -1.66 9.34 1.63
N LEU A 34 -0.78 8.37 1.89
CA LEU A 34 -0.64 7.77 3.22
C LEU A 34 0.01 8.72 4.22
N TYR A 35 0.84 9.62 3.74
CA TYR A 35 1.49 10.69 4.50
C TYR A 35 1.08 12.04 3.92
N ASP A 36 0.85 13.05 4.76
CA ASP A 36 0.42 14.39 4.35
C ASP A 36 1.37 15.04 3.34
N GLN A 37 2.64 14.64 3.38
CA GLN A 37 3.67 15.09 2.45
C GLN A 37 4.63 13.94 2.11
N PHE A 38 5.43 14.13 1.05
CA PHE A 38 6.51 13.20 0.76
C PHE A 38 7.52 13.22 1.90
N VAL A 39 7.92 12.03 2.34
CA VAL A 39 8.87 11.83 3.44
C VAL A 39 10.10 11.08 2.93
N ASP A 40 11.21 11.20 3.64
CA ASP A 40 12.45 10.50 3.29
C ASP A 40 12.20 8.99 3.22
N GLY A 41 12.68 8.40 2.14
CA GLY A 41 12.53 6.98 1.90
C GLY A 41 13.69 6.38 1.13
N ALA A 42 13.67 5.05 1.03
CA ALA A 42 14.67 4.29 0.31
C ALA A 42 14.04 3.12 -0.43
N VAL A 43 14.52 2.85 -1.63
CA VAL A 43 14.17 1.70 -2.45
C VAL A 43 15.39 0.79 -2.55
N LEU A 44 15.31 -0.38 -1.92
CA LEU A 44 16.33 -1.43 -2.03
C LEU A 44 16.01 -2.29 -3.25
N LEU A 45 16.94 -2.38 -4.17
CA LEU A 45 16.83 -3.24 -5.34
C LEU A 45 17.34 -4.67 -5.02
N LYS A 46 16.88 -5.64 -5.77
CA LYS A 46 17.36 -7.04 -5.67
C LYS A 46 18.85 -7.20 -6.01
N SER A 47 19.43 -6.22 -6.69
CA SER A 47 20.89 -6.13 -6.91
C SER A 47 21.67 -5.78 -5.64
N GLY A 48 20.99 -5.32 -4.56
CA GLY A 48 21.61 -4.76 -3.36
C GLY A 48 21.82 -3.24 -3.41
N GLU A 49 21.55 -2.62 -4.53
CA GLU A 49 21.61 -1.17 -4.70
C GLU A 49 20.48 -0.46 -3.97
N VAL A 50 20.74 0.74 -3.44
CA VAL A 50 19.76 1.52 -2.67
C VAL A 50 19.60 2.91 -3.27
N ASP A 51 18.40 3.19 -3.74
CA ASP A 51 18.00 4.53 -4.18
C ASP A 51 17.29 5.29 -3.07
N ARG A 52 17.59 6.56 -2.89
CA ARG A 52 16.98 7.44 -1.88
C ARG A 52 16.26 8.59 -2.52
N ALA A 53 15.02 8.81 -2.11
CA ALA A 53 14.20 9.94 -2.56
C ALA A 53 13.10 10.22 -1.53
N PRO A 54 12.50 11.41 -1.55
CA PRO A 54 11.23 11.62 -0.87
C PRO A 54 10.13 10.74 -1.50
N LEU A 55 9.51 9.90 -0.69
CA LEU A 55 8.50 8.91 -1.12
C LEU A 55 7.14 9.18 -0.48
N ASN A 56 6.08 8.69 -1.11
CA ASN A 56 4.75 8.55 -0.54
C ASN A 56 4.05 7.32 -1.12
N TYR A 57 2.98 6.87 -0.48
CA TYR A 57 2.09 5.84 -1.01
C TYR A 57 0.74 6.48 -1.36
N CYS A 58 0.30 6.31 -2.60
CA CYS A 58 -1.03 6.73 -3.04
C CYS A 58 -2.01 5.55 -2.90
N ALA A 59 -2.96 5.66 -1.97
CA ALA A 59 -3.94 4.61 -1.71
C ALA A 59 -4.99 4.49 -2.84
N TYR A 60 -5.22 5.54 -3.61
CA TYR A 60 -6.14 5.52 -4.74
C TYR A 60 -5.62 4.62 -5.87
N ASP A 61 -4.38 4.80 -6.28
CA ASP A 61 -3.74 4.01 -7.34
C ASP A 61 -2.99 2.78 -6.81
N GLN A 62 -2.87 2.64 -5.48
CA GLN A 62 -2.13 1.58 -4.80
C GLN A 62 -0.66 1.51 -5.23
N THR A 63 -0.04 2.67 -5.43
CA THR A 63 1.32 2.80 -5.96
C THR A 63 2.22 3.63 -5.05
N ILE A 64 3.53 3.44 -5.20
CA ILE A 64 4.53 4.30 -4.58
C ILE A 64 4.84 5.46 -5.53
N LEU A 65 4.88 6.65 -4.96
CA LEU A 65 5.32 7.86 -5.64
C LEU A 65 6.67 8.27 -5.09
N PHE A 66 7.52 8.84 -5.95
CA PHE A 66 8.77 9.49 -5.56
C PHE A 66 8.83 10.90 -6.12
N LYS A 67 9.53 11.79 -5.40
CA LYS A 67 9.69 13.20 -5.82
C LYS A 67 11.10 13.42 -6.34
N LYS A 68 11.21 14.00 -7.54
CA LYS A 68 12.46 14.43 -8.14
C LYS A 68 12.29 15.83 -8.71
N GLU A 69 13.17 16.76 -8.32
CA GLU A 69 13.14 18.15 -8.78
C GLU A 69 11.76 18.82 -8.64
N GLY A 70 11.08 18.54 -7.51
CA GLY A 70 9.75 19.09 -7.23
C GLY A 70 8.57 18.36 -7.88
N THR A 71 8.80 17.48 -8.86
CA THR A 71 7.78 16.72 -9.58
C THR A 71 7.60 15.32 -8.98
N ALA A 72 6.36 14.88 -8.86
CA ALA A 72 6.03 13.52 -8.43
C ALA A 72 6.01 12.56 -9.62
N PHE A 73 6.52 11.34 -9.42
CA PHE A 73 6.57 10.27 -10.39
C PHE A 73 6.14 8.96 -9.75
N THR A 74 5.54 8.06 -10.53
CA THR A 74 5.21 6.71 -10.08
C THR A 74 6.44 5.82 -10.10
N LEU A 75 6.67 5.06 -9.01
CA LEU A 75 7.68 4.02 -8.97
C LEU A 75 7.23 2.83 -9.85
N THR A 76 7.99 2.58 -10.90
CA THR A 76 7.77 1.47 -11.84
C THR A 76 8.87 0.40 -11.67
N GLY A 77 8.80 -0.69 -12.45
CA GLY A 77 9.84 -1.73 -12.38
C GLY A 77 9.85 -2.51 -11.07
N LEU A 78 8.70 -2.71 -10.42
CA LEU A 78 8.57 -3.41 -9.14
C LEU A 78 9.20 -4.82 -9.12
N THR A 79 9.42 -5.43 -10.27
CA THR A 79 10.06 -6.74 -10.40
C THR A 79 11.54 -6.73 -9.98
N THR A 80 12.22 -5.59 -10.08
CA THR A 80 13.62 -5.41 -9.67
C THR A 80 13.76 -4.91 -8.24
N VAL A 81 12.66 -4.47 -7.63
CA VAL A 81 12.63 -3.98 -6.25
C VAL A 81 12.53 -5.15 -5.29
N ASP A 82 13.32 -5.09 -4.22
CA ASP A 82 13.23 -6.00 -3.07
C ASP A 82 12.34 -5.41 -1.98
N THR A 83 12.70 -4.22 -1.50
CA THR A 83 12.04 -3.57 -0.35
C THR A 83 12.00 -2.06 -0.54
N ILE A 84 10.93 -1.44 -0.07
CA ILE A 84 10.75 0.02 -0.04
C ILE A 84 10.56 0.44 1.41
N TYR A 85 11.29 1.44 1.85
CA TYR A 85 11.17 2.05 3.17
C TYR A 85 10.60 3.45 3.04
N ILE A 86 9.52 3.76 3.74
CA ILE A 86 8.90 5.09 3.77
C ILE A 86 8.67 5.43 5.24
N ALA A 87 9.38 6.41 5.76
CA ALA A 87 9.43 6.71 7.20
C ALA A 87 9.76 5.44 8.03
N ASP A 88 8.88 5.07 8.94
CA ASP A 88 8.98 3.89 9.81
C ASP A 88 8.40 2.60 9.20
N LYS A 89 7.82 2.67 8.00
CA LYS A 89 7.13 1.54 7.37
C LYS A 89 7.99 0.85 6.32
N LYS A 90 7.87 -0.47 6.29
CA LYS A 90 8.48 -1.33 5.28
C LYS A 90 7.41 -1.82 4.31
N PHE A 91 7.69 -1.70 3.03
CA PHE A 91 6.83 -2.21 1.96
C PHE A 91 7.58 -3.21 1.09
N ILE A 92 6.88 -4.21 0.60
CA ILE A 92 7.40 -5.19 -0.36
C ILE A 92 6.50 -5.30 -1.58
N PRO A 93 7.06 -5.42 -2.78
CA PRO A 93 6.30 -5.76 -3.96
C PRO A 93 5.95 -7.25 -3.97
N VAL A 94 4.69 -7.57 -4.19
CA VAL A 94 4.24 -8.92 -4.48
C VAL A 94 3.51 -8.90 -5.82
N LYS A 95 4.11 -9.47 -6.85
CA LYS A 95 3.69 -9.29 -8.25
C LYS A 95 3.75 -7.80 -8.62
N ASN A 96 2.63 -7.22 -9.01
CA ASN A 96 2.52 -5.81 -9.42
C ASN A 96 1.86 -4.91 -8.35
N THR A 97 1.73 -5.39 -7.11
CA THR A 97 1.12 -4.65 -6.01
C THR A 97 2.13 -4.50 -4.88
N VAL A 98 2.10 -3.36 -4.21
CA VAL A 98 2.97 -3.06 -3.07
C VAL A 98 2.19 -3.21 -1.78
N TYR A 99 2.76 -3.94 -0.81
CA TYR A 99 2.16 -4.21 0.49
C TYR A 99 3.06 -3.71 1.62
N GLU A 100 2.49 -3.06 2.63
CA GLU A 100 3.19 -2.84 3.90
C GLU A 100 3.37 -4.16 4.64
N VAL A 101 4.52 -4.38 5.23
CA VAL A 101 4.80 -5.51 6.12
C VAL A 101 4.48 -5.10 7.54
N ALA A 102 3.30 -5.51 8.05
CA ALA A 102 2.92 -5.22 9.43
C ALA A 102 3.74 -6.05 10.43
N THR A 103 4.03 -7.32 10.09
CA THR A 103 4.96 -8.17 10.83
C THR A 103 5.56 -9.24 9.95
N HIS A 104 6.78 -9.63 10.29
CA HIS A 104 7.50 -10.75 9.69
C HIS A 104 7.85 -11.75 10.78
N THR A 105 7.32 -12.96 10.70
CA THR A 105 7.48 -13.99 11.73
C THR A 105 8.38 -15.15 11.30
N GLY A 106 9.07 -14.99 10.19
CA GLY A 106 9.95 -16.00 9.58
C GLY A 106 9.22 -17.04 8.73
N LYS A 107 7.98 -17.39 9.07
CA LYS A 107 7.15 -18.35 8.30
C LYS A 107 6.02 -17.67 7.55
N THR A 108 5.37 -16.70 8.18
CA THR A 108 4.18 -16.04 7.66
C THR A 108 4.26 -14.56 7.93
N ASP A 109 4.03 -13.74 6.90
CA ASP A 109 3.99 -12.29 7.00
C ASP A 109 2.54 -11.82 7.06
N LEU A 110 2.24 -10.89 7.96
CA LEU A 110 1.01 -10.10 7.88
C LEU A 110 1.31 -8.87 7.02
N LEU A 111 0.59 -8.76 5.92
CA LEU A 111 0.73 -7.68 4.96
C LEU A 111 -0.54 -6.82 4.94
N ILE A 112 -0.36 -5.53 4.65
CA ILE A 112 -1.44 -4.55 4.50
C ILE A 112 -1.39 -3.97 3.10
N SER A 113 -2.52 -3.99 2.39
CA SER A 113 -2.72 -3.14 1.21
C SER A 113 -3.65 -2.00 1.59
N TYR A 114 -3.33 -0.82 1.10
CA TYR A 114 -4.17 0.35 1.26
C TYR A 114 -5.04 0.55 0.02
N GLY A 115 -6.24 1.05 0.23
CA GLY A 115 -7.14 1.49 -0.83
C GLY A 115 -7.82 2.77 -0.40
N SER A 116 -8.50 3.45 -1.31
CA SER A 116 -9.32 4.61 -0.99
C SER A 116 -10.79 4.32 -1.27
N LYS A 117 -11.65 4.91 -0.44
CA LYS A 117 -13.09 4.96 -0.63
C LYS A 117 -13.51 6.42 -0.75
N ILE A 118 -14.16 6.74 -1.85
CA ILE A 118 -14.65 8.10 -2.11
C ILE A 118 -16.11 8.16 -1.63
N ASN A 119 -16.36 8.98 -0.62
CA ASN A 119 -17.68 9.22 -0.07
C ASN A 119 -18.14 10.63 -0.51
N PRO A 120 -19.25 10.78 -1.26
CA PRO A 120 -19.79 12.09 -1.54
C PRO A 120 -20.22 12.74 -0.22
N MET A 121 -19.74 13.96 0.03
CA MET A 121 -20.27 14.77 1.12
C MET A 121 -21.62 15.30 0.65
N THR A 122 -22.71 14.82 1.24
CA THR A 122 -24.01 15.46 1.07
C THR A 122 -23.89 16.86 1.67
N ALA A 123 -24.05 17.90 0.84
CA ALA A 123 -24.25 19.25 1.38
C ALA A 123 -25.33 19.16 2.44
N ALA A 124 -25.05 19.69 3.64
CA ALA A 124 -26.08 19.83 4.67
C ALA A 124 -27.29 20.46 3.99
N ALA A 125 -28.44 19.83 4.15
CA ALA A 125 -29.69 20.30 3.53
C ALA A 125 -29.83 21.78 3.79
N ASP A 126 -29.73 22.56 2.72
CA ASP A 126 -30.06 23.97 2.77
C ASP A 126 -31.51 24.06 3.26
N ASN A 127 -31.81 24.94 4.21
CA ASN A 127 -33.09 25.03 4.91
C ASN A 127 -34.31 25.30 3.98
N ASN A 128 -34.15 25.17 2.66
CA ASN A 128 -35.18 25.40 1.64
C ASN A 128 -35.77 24.15 0.99
N GLY A 129 -35.59 22.95 1.56
CA GLY A 129 -36.41 21.78 1.22
C GLY A 129 -36.33 21.26 -0.22
N ILE A 130 -35.34 21.66 -1.02
CA ILE A 130 -35.13 21.11 -2.36
C ILE A 130 -34.18 19.91 -2.25
N THR A 131 -34.76 18.73 -2.04
CA THR A 131 -34.06 17.45 -2.16
C THR A 131 -33.73 17.23 -3.63
N ASN A 132 -32.45 17.40 -4.00
CA ASN A 132 -31.94 16.91 -5.28
C ASN A 132 -31.92 15.38 -5.23
N GLN A 133 -33.00 14.76 -5.76
CA GLN A 133 -33.17 13.29 -5.83
C GLN A 133 -32.26 12.59 -6.85
N ASN A 134 -31.19 13.21 -7.32
CA ASN A 134 -30.23 12.61 -8.25
C ASN A 134 -28.90 12.23 -7.60
N ALA A 135 -28.91 11.80 -6.33
CA ALA A 135 -27.81 11.01 -5.80
C ALA A 135 -27.89 9.60 -6.42
N GLY A 136 -27.43 9.48 -7.66
CA GLY A 136 -27.34 8.20 -8.35
C GLY A 136 -26.51 7.24 -7.49
N LYS A 137 -27.09 6.06 -7.19
CA LYS A 137 -26.39 4.93 -6.62
C LYS A 137 -25.13 4.66 -7.43
N VAL A 138 -23.97 5.06 -6.91
CA VAL A 138 -22.68 4.65 -7.48
C VAL A 138 -22.52 3.18 -7.13
N ASN A 139 -22.81 2.30 -8.09
CA ASN A 139 -22.53 0.89 -7.98
C ASN A 139 -21.04 0.71 -7.74
N ASN A 140 -20.67 0.08 -6.62
CA ASN A 140 -19.32 -0.23 -6.18
C ASN A 140 -18.62 -1.29 -7.05
N THR A 141 -18.50 -1.06 -8.33
CA THR A 141 -17.58 -1.82 -9.17
C THR A 141 -16.53 -0.83 -9.67
N VAL A 142 -15.52 -0.58 -8.84
CA VAL A 142 -14.35 0.18 -9.27
C VAL A 142 -13.50 -0.74 -10.14
N THR A 143 -13.89 -0.89 -11.39
CA THR A 143 -12.99 -1.27 -12.45
C THR A 143 -12.11 -0.04 -12.69
N SER A 144 -10.79 -0.22 -12.73
CA SER A 144 -9.80 0.83 -12.97
C SER A 144 -10.12 1.57 -14.27
N VAL A 145 -10.91 2.62 -14.15
CA VAL A 145 -11.17 3.56 -15.24
C VAL A 145 -10.34 4.79 -14.89
N TYR A 146 -9.38 5.12 -15.74
CA TYR A 146 -8.76 6.43 -15.79
C TYR A 146 -9.85 7.48 -15.96
N VAL A 147 -10.35 8.03 -14.87
CA VAL A 147 -11.35 9.09 -14.91
C VAL A 147 -10.61 10.42 -14.92
N SER A 148 -10.14 10.83 -16.08
CA SER A 148 -9.74 12.21 -16.34
C SER A 148 -10.95 13.13 -16.43
N ARG A 149 -11.80 13.15 -15.38
CA ARG A 149 -12.87 14.15 -15.24
C ARG A 149 -12.67 14.89 -13.94
N PRO A 150 -12.60 16.24 -13.96
CA PRO A 150 -12.57 17.01 -12.72
C PRO A 150 -13.84 16.71 -11.93
N PHE A 151 -13.70 16.14 -10.74
CA PHE A 151 -14.80 15.94 -9.82
C PHE A 151 -15.29 17.32 -9.36
N LYS A 152 -16.47 17.70 -9.82
CA LYS A 152 -17.21 18.85 -9.25
C LYS A 152 -18.04 18.33 -8.09
N GLY A 153 -17.59 18.54 -6.85
CA GLY A 153 -18.34 18.15 -5.66
C GLY A 153 -17.46 18.06 -4.42
N ASN A 154 -18.06 18.22 -3.26
CA ASN A 154 -17.40 17.95 -1.98
C ASN A 154 -17.35 16.43 -1.75
N TYR A 155 -16.17 15.84 -1.71
CA TYR A 155 -15.96 14.43 -1.42
C TYR A 155 -15.03 14.30 -0.22
N ALA A 156 -15.33 13.33 0.65
CA ALA A 156 -14.39 12.84 1.65
C ALA A 156 -13.75 11.56 1.13
N ILE A 157 -12.43 11.47 1.26
CA ILE A 157 -11.67 10.28 0.91
C ILE A 157 -11.28 9.58 2.20
N GLU A 158 -11.62 8.31 2.30
CA GLU A 158 -11.27 7.43 3.41
C GLU A 158 -10.21 6.43 2.93
N ILE A 159 -9.05 6.42 3.58
CA ILE A 159 -8.03 5.39 3.33
C ILE A 159 -8.43 4.14 4.10
N THR A 160 -8.55 3.03 3.38
CA THR A 160 -8.96 1.73 3.93
C THR A 160 -7.78 0.77 3.96
N LYS A 161 -7.71 -0.07 5.00
CA LYS A 161 -6.75 -1.17 5.11
C LYS A 161 -7.41 -2.50 4.71
N ARG A 162 -6.64 -3.36 4.03
CA ARG A 162 -7.01 -4.74 3.76
C ARG A 162 -5.85 -5.62 4.15
N TYR A 163 -6.14 -6.71 4.87
CA TYR A 163 -5.13 -7.58 5.44
C TYR A 163 -4.92 -8.83 4.60
N TRP A 164 -3.68 -9.28 4.56
CA TRP A 164 -3.24 -10.43 3.80
C TRP A 164 -2.23 -11.24 4.61
N LEU A 165 -2.26 -12.55 4.48
CA LEU A 165 -1.18 -13.41 4.94
C LEU A 165 -0.37 -13.89 3.75
N LYS A 166 0.93 -13.69 3.81
CA LYS A 166 1.89 -14.24 2.86
C LYS A 166 2.61 -15.40 3.53
N ASN A 167 2.39 -16.61 3.00
CA ASN A 167 3.05 -17.83 3.45
C ASN A 167 3.79 -18.45 2.27
N PHE A 168 5.13 -18.45 2.32
CA PHE A 168 6.00 -18.74 1.18
C PHE A 168 5.61 -17.90 -0.05
N ASN A 169 5.20 -18.55 -1.15
CA ASN A 169 4.80 -17.89 -2.40
C ASN A 169 3.29 -17.62 -2.50
N ASN A 170 2.51 -18.02 -1.49
CA ASN A 170 1.07 -17.85 -1.50
C ASN A 170 0.65 -16.60 -0.76
N LEU A 171 -0.35 -15.91 -1.30
CA LEU A 171 -0.93 -14.71 -0.73
C LEU A 171 -2.42 -14.94 -0.51
N TYR A 172 -2.86 -14.81 0.75
CA TYR A 172 -4.23 -15.05 1.18
C TYR A 172 -4.84 -13.74 1.68
N LYS A 173 -5.92 -13.28 1.02
CA LYS A 173 -6.69 -12.15 1.52
C LYS A 173 -7.50 -12.58 2.74
N ILE A 174 -7.46 -11.77 3.81
CA ILE A 174 -8.11 -12.05 5.06
C ILE A 174 -9.33 -11.15 5.22
N ASN A 175 -10.52 -11.75 5.19
CA ASN A 175 -11.77 -11.08 5.54
C ASN A 175 -12.52 -11.85 6.63
N THR A 176 -12.25 -13.16 6.78
CA THR A 176 -12.97 -14.07 7.69
C THR A 176 -12.02 -15.07 8.33
N ALA A 177 -12.49 -15.74 9.40
CA ALA A 177 -11.81 -16.87 10.03
C ALA A 177 -11.41 -17.96 9.01
N LYS A 178 -12.31 -18.29 8.09
CA LYS A 178 -12.06 -19.29 7.04
C LYS A 178 -10.90 -18.89 6.13
N ASP A 179 -10.80 -17.60 5.77
CA ASP A 179 -9.71 -17.12 4.92
C ASP A 179 -8.39 -17.19 5.66
N PHE A 180 -8.39 -16.83 6.96
CA PHE A 180 -7.20 -16.87 7.80
C PHE A 180 -6.67 -18.31 7.93
N ILE A 181 -7.53 -19.26 8.27
CA ILE A 181 -7.17 -20.68 8.47
C ILE A 181 -6.55 -21.29 7.20
N LYS A 182 -7.01 -20.90 6.00
CA LYS A 182 -6.47 -21.40 4.72
C LYS A 182 -4.98 -21.11 4.50
N ALA A 183 -4.43 -20.10 5.19
CA ALA A 183 -3.02 -19.76 5.08
C ALA A 183 -2.10 -20.74 5.85
N PHE A 184 -2.67 -21.65 6.65
CA PHE A 184 -1.93 -22.57 7.50
C PHE A 184 -2.12 -24.03 7.07
N LYS A 185 -1.24 -24.91 7.57
CA LYS A 185 -1.33 -26.35 7.29
C LYS A 185 -2.59 -26.96 7.92
N GLU A 186 -3.16 -27.96 7.29
CA GLU A 186 -4.38 -28.64 7.79
C GLU A 186 -4.24 -29.14 9.23
N GLY A 187 -3.07 -29.63 9.63
CA GLY A 187 -2.84 -30.13 10.99
C GLY A 187 -2.97 -29.09 12.09
N THR A 188 -2.77 -27.78 11.79
CA THR A 188 -2.91 -26.69 12.77
C THR A 188 -4.31 -26.06 12.76
N ALA A 189 -5.10 -26.33 11.74
CA ALA A 189 -6.43 -25.74 11.56
C ALA A 189 -7.39 -25.92 12.74
N PRO A 190 -7.47 -27.09 13.43
CA PRO A 190 -8.34 -27.26 14.59
C PRO A 190 -7.98 -26.30 15.72
N ALA A 191 -6.69 -26.22 16.11
CA ALA A 191 -6.23 -25.34 17.19
C ALA A 191 -6.49 -23.85 16.89
N ILE A 192 -6.28 -23.43 15.63
CA ILE A 192 -6.57 -22.06 15.19
C ILE A 192 -8.07 -21.77 15.27
N LYS A 193 -8.92 -22.73 14.88
CA LYS A 193 -10.36 -22.60 14.96
C LYS A 193 -10.85 -22.47 16.40
N ASP A 194 -10.33 -23.28 17.31
CA ASP A 194 -10.66 -23.23 18.72
C ASP A 194 -10.24 -21.89 19.35
N TYR A 195 -9.05 -21.41 19.02
CA TYR A 195 -8.58 -20.08 19.46
C TYR A 195 -9.53 -18.97 18.98
N ILE A 196 -9.91 -18.98 17.70
CA ILE A 196 -10.82 -17.98 17.12
C ILE A 196 -12.18 -18.01 17.81
N GLN A 197 -12.70 -19.21 18.13
CA GLN A 197 -13.98 -19.37 18.84
C GLN A 197 -13.94 -18.84 20.28
N GLN A 198 -12.80 -18.96 20.95
CA GLN A 198 -12.63 -18.47 22.33
C GLN A 198 -12.39 -16.98 22.43
N HIS A 199 -11.63 -16.40 21.49
CA HIS A 199 -11.15 -15.02 21.60
C HIS A 199 -11.90 -14.03 20.68
N HIS A 200 -12.70 -14.51 19.73
CA HIS A 200 -13.50 -13.68 18.80
C HIS A 200 -12.73 -12.52 18.15
N PRO A 201 -11.56 -12.77 17.51
CA PRO A 201 -10.76 -11.69 16.92
C PRO A 201 -11.52 -10.99 15.79
N ASP A 202 -11.40 -9.67 15.72
CA ASP A 202 -11.89 -8.87 14.61
C ASP A 202 -10.90 -8.90 13.44
N PHE A 203 -11.28 -9.49 12.32
CA PHE A 203 -10.44 -9.61 11.12
C PHE A 203 -10.22 -8.28 10.38
N ASN A 204 -10.89 -7.21 10.80
CA ASN A 204 -10.64 -5.85 10.31
C ASN A 204 -9.69 -5.05 11.22
N LYS A 205 -9.22 -5.65 12.32
CA LYS A 205 -8.38 -5.00 13.30
C LYS A 205 -6.99 -5.61 13.32
N GLU A 206 -6.00 -4.77 13.03
CA GLU A 206 -4.60 -5.18 12.91
C GLU A 206 -4.06 -5.85 14.19
N SER A 207 -4.34 -5.28 15.37
CA SER A 207 -3.91 -5.83 16.65
C SER A 207 -4.40 -7.25 16.91
N ASP A 208 -5.64 -7.55 16.52
CA ASP A 208 -6.26 -8.85 16.73
C ASP A 208 -5.64 -9.89 15.78
N LEU A 209 -5.39 -9.48 14.52
CA LEU A 209 -4.68 -10.32 13.55
C LEU A 209 -3.23 -10.61 13.98
N LEU A 210 -2.52 -9.63 14.53
CA LEU A 210 -1.17 -9.81 15.07
C LEU A 210 -1.18 -10.80 16.23
N THR A 211 -2.14 -10.67 17.15
CA THR A 211 -2.27 -11.57 18.31
C THR A 211 -2.57 -13.00 17.86
N LEU A 212 -3.51 -13.17 16.93
CA LEU A 212 -3.84 -14.47 16.36
C LEU A 212 -2.66 -15.09 15.61
N LEU A 213 -1.92 -14.29 14.82
CA LEU A 213 -0.73 -14.76 14.11
C LEU A 213 0.37 -15.20 15.06
N ASN A 214 0.60 -14.46 16.15
CA ASN A 214 1.56 -14.83 17.19
C ASN A 214 1.20 -16.17 17.85
N PHE A 215 -0.09 -16.44 18.11
CA PHE A 215 -0.55 -17.76 18.55
C PHE A 215 -0.20 -18.84 17.52
N CYS A 216 -0.50 -18.61 16.25
CA CYS A 216 -0.24 -19.59 15.19
C CYS A 216 1.26 -19.92 15.01
N ASN A 217 2.15 -19.00 15.35
CA ASN A 217 3.60 -19.24 15.26
C ASN A 217 4.14 -20.16 16.38
N GLN A 218 3.35 -20.42 17.40
CA GLN A 218 3.70 -21.33 18.50
C GLN A 218 3.23 -22.76 18.25
N LEU A 219 2.42 -22.97 17.18
CA LEU A 219 1.94 -24.29 16.74
C LEU A 219 2.95 -24.95 15.78
#